data_6d0eb30db32ed00a7ace617ab5c1a70a
#
_entry.id   6d0eb30db32ed00a7ace617ab5c1a70a
#
_cell.length_a   1.000
_cell.length_b   1.000
_cell.length_c   1.000
_cell.angle_alpha   90.00
_cell.angle_beta   90.00
_cell.angle_gamma   90.00
#
_symmetry.space_group_name_H-M   'P 1'
#
loop_
_entity.id
_entity.type
_entity.pdbx_description
1 polymer ?
#
loop_
_entity_poly.entity_id
_entity_poly.type
_entity_poly.pdbx_seq_one_letter_code
_entity_poly.pdbx_strand_id
1 'polypeptide(L)'
;MHTALAKALPTPALHGTQTRQLVARMVQRLEAAADAVPALVPYVPALRTAFDAVTALGHRGGGWAQQRVHGDLHLGQALRSPDGFWSLIDFEGEPARPLDERRRPAPPVRDVAGMLRSFDYAARSHRPWNPEWAARCRAAYCEGYALASGTDPRGEPELLRAHETDKAVYEVVYEARHRPDWLPVPMAAIQRLAQSAAA
;
A
#
# COMPACT_ATOMS: atom_id res chain seq x y z
N MET A 1 -6.75 -14.08 6.48
CA MET A 1 -6.23 -14.30 5.10
C MET A 1 -4.73 -14.56 5.11
N HIS A 2 -3.85 -13.60 5.40
CA HIS A 2 -2.38 -13.74 5.32
C HIS A 2 -1.85 -14.95 6.08
N THR A 3 -2.30 -15.19 7.32
CA THR A 3 -1.92 -16.37 8.11
C THR A 3 -2.29 -17.70 7.42
N ALA A 4 -3.44 -17.75 6.75
CA ALA A 4 -3.86 -18.94 6.01
C ALA A 4 -3.01 -19.13 4.74
N LEU A 5 -2.74 -18.06 4.00
CA LEU A 5 -1.87 -18.10 2.82
C LEU A 5 -0.45 -18.49 3.17
N ALA A 6 0.12 -17.95 4.26
CA ALA A 6 1.46 -18.30 4.74
C ALA A 6 1.59 -19.77 5.19
N LYS A 7 0.51 -20.38 5.68
CA LYS A 7 0.50 -21.82 6.04
C LYS A 7 0.42 -22.71 4.78
N ALA A 8 -0.24 -22.25 3.74
CA ALA A 8 -0.53 -23.06 2.55
C ALA A 8 0.53 -22.91 1.43
N LEU A 9 1.26 -21.80 1.40
CA LEU A 9 2.15 -21.43 0.31
C LEU A 9 3.54 -21.02 0.82
N PRO A 10 4.59 -21.08 -0.02
CA PRO A 10 5.95 -20.67 0.38
C PRO A 10 6.01 -19.23 0.90
N THR A 11 6.80 -19.02 1.95
CA THR A 11 7.07 -17.72 2.57
C THR A 11 8.56 -17.38 2.49
N PRO A 12 9.10 -17.03 1.31
CA PRO A 12 10.50 -16.66 1.19
C PRO A 12 10.77 -15.33 1.93
N ALA A 13 12.02 -15.15 2.36
CA ALA A 13 12.43 -13.87 2.90
C ALA A 13 12.90 -12.91 1.79
N LEU A 14 12.55 -11.63 1.92
CA LEU A 14 13.03 -10.55 1.06
C LEU A 14 14.40 -10.09 1.57
N HIS A 15 15.46 -10.42 0.85
CA HIS A 15 16.82 -10.04 1.21
C HIS A 15 17.44 -9.02 0.24
N GLY A 16 18.43 -8.30 0.69
CA GLY A 16 19.33 -7.36 0.02
C GLY A 16 19.07 -7.05 -1.46
N THR A 17 19.41 -7.95 -2.38
CA THR A 17 19.22 -7.74 -3.82
C THR A 17 17.74 -7.63 -4.21
N GLN A 18 16.88 -8.44 -3.62
CA GLN A 18 15.45 -8.41 -3.88
C GLN A 18 14.80 -7.13 -3.34
N THR A 19 15.26 -6.65 -2.17
CA THR A 19 14.85 -5.35 -1.61
C THR A 19 15.22 -4.22 -2.56
N ARG A 20 16.46 -4.19 -3.06
CA ARG A 20 16.88 -3.18 -4.05
C ARG A 20 16.04 -3.23 -5.32
N GLN A 21 15.71 -4.42 -5.81
CA GLN A 21 14.84 -4.58 -6.99
C GLN A 21 13.40 -4.09 -6.73
N LEU A 22 12.87 -4.34 -5.54
CA LEU A 22 11.55 -3.83 -5.14
C LEU A 22 11.56 -2.30 -5.14
N VAL A 23 12.53 -1.70 -4.47
CA VAL A 23 12.68 -0.24 -4.39
C VAL A 23 12.91 0.37 -5.77
N ALA A 24 13.77 -0.21 -6.60
CA ALA A 24 14.01 0.29 -7.96
C ALA A 24 12.71 0.35 -8.80
N ARG A 25 11.84 -0.66 -8.67
CA ARG A 25 10.53 -0.64 -9.35
C ARG A 25 9.59 0.45 -8.78
N MET A 26 9.60 0.69 -7.46
CA MET A 26 8.81 1.77 -6.85
C MET A 26 9.29 3.14 -7.35
N VAL A 27 10.61 3.36 -7.39
CA VAL A 27 11.20 4.60 -7.91
C VAL A 27 10.85 4.80 -9.39
N GLN A 28 11.00 3.77 -10.22
CA GLN A 28 10.63 3.84 -11.64
C GLN A 28 9.15 4.22 -11.84
N ARG A 29 8.25 3.64 -11.02
CA ARG A 29 6.82 4.00 -11.09
C ARG A 29 6.56 5.44 -10.66
N LEU A 30 7.26 5.93 -9.63
CA LEU A 30 7.16 7.31 -9.17
C LEU A 30 7.61 8.29 -10.27
N GLU A 31 8.73 8.03 -10.92
CA GLU A 31 9.25 8.84 -12.02
C GLU A 31 8.28 8.86 -13.19
N ALA A 32 7.83 7.70 -13.65
CA ALA A 32 6.85 7.60 -14.72
C ALA A 32 5.50 8.26 -14.37
N ALA A 33 5.10 8.23 -13.09
CA ALA A 33 3.89 8.91 -12.64
C ALA A 33 4.06 10.43 -12.63
N ALA A 34 5.23 10.94 -12.24
CA ALA A 34 5.54 12.37 -12.27
C ALA A 34 5.57 12.93 -13.71
N ASP A 35 6.07 12.14 -14.67
CA ASP A 35 6.02 12.48 -16.09
C ASP A 35 4.55 12.53 -16.60
N ALA A 36 3.71 11.60 -16.15
CA ALA A 36 2.32 11.52 -16.56
C ALA A 36 1.41 12.56 -15.86
N VAL A 37 1.72 12.94 -14.62
CA VAL A 37 0.92 13.84 -13.77
C VAL A 37 1.84 14.87 -13.11
N PRO A 38 2.08 16.04 -13.76
CA PRO A 38 3.02 17.07 -13.29
C PRO A 38 2.78 17.57 -11.86
N ALA A 39 1.55 17.44 -11.33
CA ALA A 39 1.23 17.77 -9.94
C ALA A 39 2.01 16.95 -8.91
N LEU A 40 2.59 15.79 -9.29
CA LEU A 40 3.46 14.98 -8.44
C LEU A 40 4.88 15.52 -8.32
N VAL A 41 5.39 16.26 -9.32
CA VAL A 41 6.81 16.67 -9.41
C VAL A 41 7.34 17.30 -8.12
N PRO A 42 6.63 18.22 -7.44
CA PRO A 42 7.12 18.84 -6.21
C PRO A 42 7.36 17.85 -5.06
N TYR A 43 6.71 16.69 -5.08
CA TYR A 43 6.76 15.70 -4.01
C TYR A 43 7.78 14.57 -4.25
N VAL A 44 8.26 14.42 -5.48
CA VAL A 44 9.18 13.33 -5.88
C VAL A 44 10.38 13.17 -4.94
N PRO A 45 11.12 14.23 -4.56
CA PRO A 45 12.27 14.06 -3.67
C PRO A 45 11.90 13.46 -2.31
N ALA A 46 10.82 13.96 -1.68
CA ALA A 46 10.37 13.47 -0.37
C ALA A 46 9.81 12.05 -0.44
N LEU A 47 9.07 11.69 -1.50
CA LEU A 47 8.55 10.34 -1.69
C LEU A 47 9.67 9.34 -1.98
N ARG A 48 10.70 9.76 -2.71
CA ARG A 48 11.89 8.93 -2.97
C ARG A 48 12.62 8.58 -1.67
N THR A 49 12.71 9.50 -0.73
CA THR A 49 13.30 9.26 0.60
C THR A 49 12.60 8.09 1.33
N ALA A 50 11.28 7.94 1.19
CA ALA A 50 10.56 6.81 1.78
C ALA A 50 11.00 5.45 1.19
N PHE A 51 11.32 5.41 -0.11
CA PHE A 51 11.84 4.21 -0.76
C PHE A 51 13.29 3.92 -0.41
N ASP A 52 14.12 4.96 -0.30
CA ASP A 52 15.53 4.84 0.08
C ASP A 52 15.68 4.30 1.51
N ALA A 53 14.78 4.68 2.43
CA ALA A 53 14.72 4.16 3.80
C ALA A 53 14.57 2.64 3.83
N VAL A 54 13.74 2.05 2.96
CA VAL A 54 13.59 0.58 2.83
C VAL A 54 14.90 -0.07 2.38
N THR A 55 15.62 0.55 1.45
CA THR A 55 16.93 0.04 1.01
C THR A 55 17.94 0.04 2.16
N ALA A 56 17.98 1.13 2.95
CA ALA A 56 18.89 1.26 4.09
C ALA A 56 18.61 0.19 5.16
N LEU A 57 17.34 -0.12 5.44
CA LEU A 57 16.95 -1.18 6.37
C LEU A 57 17.31 -2.56 5.84
N GLY A 58 17.10 -2.83 4.56
CA GLY A 58 17.49 -4.09 3.92
C GLY A 58 18.99 -4.41 4.01
N HIS A 59 19.84 -3.39 4.18
CA HIS A 59 21.29 -3.56 4.40
C HIS A 59 21.66 -3.90 5.84
N ARG A 60 20.80 -3.63 6.82
CA ARG A 60 21.06 -3.87 8.25
C ARG A 60 20.85 -5.32 8.69
N GLY A 61 20.57 -6.23 7.77
CA GLY A 61 20.56 -7.66 8.02
C GLY A 61 19.20 -8.29 8.40
N GLY A 62 18.11 -7.54 8.35
CA GLY A 62 16.75 -8.07 8.49
C GLY A 62 16.11 -8.37 7.14
N GLY A 63 15.76 -9.62 6.87
CA GLY A 63 14.89 -9.95 5.73
C GLY A 63 13.43 -9.80 6.15
N TRP A 64 12.58 -9.21 5.28
CA TRP A 64 11.14 -9.22 5.50
C TRP A 64 10.50 -10.50 4.96
N ALA A 65 9.54 -11.05 5.69
CA ALA A 65 8.75 -12.16 5.19
C ALA A 65 7.95 -11.72 3.96
N GLN A 66 8.04 -12.54 2.91
CA GLN A 66 7.19 -12.42 1.74
C GLN A 66 6.27 -13.63 1.67
N GLN A 67 5.11 -13.45 1.11
CA GLN A 67 4.16 -14.53 0.89
C GLN A 67 3.23 -14.21 -0.29
N ARG A 68 2.40 -15.15 -0.66
CA ARG A 68 1.26 -14.82 -1.51
C ARG A 68 0.37 -13.81 -0.77
N VAL A 69 0.06 -12.71 -1.41
CA VAL A 69 -0.83 -11.65 -0.94
C VAL A 69 -2.04 -11.56 -1.86
N HIS A 70 -3.04 -10.80 -1.47
CA HIS A 70 -4.19 -10.48 -2.32
C HIS A 70 -3.72 -9.70 -3.57
N GLY A 71 -2.89 -8.70 -3.32
CA GLY A 71 -2.26 -7.89 -4.36
C GLY A 71 -3.04 -6.68 -4.82
N ASP A 72 -4.35 -6.61 -4.51
CA ASP A 72 -5.21 -5.45 -4.72
C ASP A 72 -6.29 -5.35 -3.63
N LEU A 73 -5.88 -5.51 -2.36
CA LEU A 73 -6.81 -5.50 -1.23
C LEU A 73 -7.29 -4.07 -0.95
N HIS A 74 -8.61 -3.90 -0.96
CA HIS A 74 -9.31 -2.67 -0.59
C HIS A 74 -10.71 -2.99 -0.06
N LEU A 75 -11.43 -2.00 0.48
CA LEU A 75 -12.78 -2.21 1.04
C LEU A 75 -13.77 -2.85 0.08
N GLY A 76 -13.67 -2.55 -1.22
CA GLY A 76 -14.54 -3.14 -2.24
C GLY A 76 -14.34 -4.65 -2.44
N GLN A 77 -13.22 -5.22 -1.97
CA GLN A 77 -12.94 -6.67 -2.01
C GLN A 77 -13.32 -7.39 -0.71
N ALA A 78 -13.86 -6.67 0.27
CA ALA A 78 -14.29 -7.21 1.55
C ALA A 78 -15.82 -7.21 1.64
N LEU A 79 -16.42 -8.38 1.56
CA LEU A 79 -17.88 -8.55 1.62
C LEU A 79 -18.30 -9.03 3.00
N ARG A 80 -19.34 -8.43 3.56
CA ARG A 80 -19.94 -8.86 4.80
C ARG A 80 -21.29 -9.53 4.51
N SER A 81 -21.43 -10.77 4.94
CA SER A 81 -22.72 -11.48 4.86
C SER A 81 -23.72 -10.96 5.90
N PRO A 82 -25.03 -11.20 5.73
CA PRO A 82 -26.05 -10.86 6.73
C PRO A 82 -25.77 -11.49 8.11
N ASP A 83 -25.16 -12.68 8.14
CA ASP A 83 -24.80 -13.40 9.37
C ASP A 83 -23.52 -12.84 10.03
N GLY A 84 -22.93 -11.77 9.46
CA GLY A 84 -21.77 -11.09 10.03
C GLY A 84 -20.41 -11.66 9.62
N PHE A 85 -20.33 -12.68 8.77
CA PHE A 85 -19.08 -13.21 8.25
C PHE A 85 -18.48 -12.30 7.18
N TRP A 86 -17.14 -12.21 7.18
CA TRP A 86 -16.38 -11.47 6.17
C TRP A 86 -15.75 -12.43 5.17
N SER A 87 -15.90 -12.13 3.89
CA SER A 87 -15.26 -12.82 2.79
C SER A 87 -14.42 -11.84 1.98
N LEU A 88 -13.25 -12.28 1.55
CA LEU A 88 -12.40 -11.54 0.61
C LEU A 88 -12.52 -12.20 -0.77
N ILE A 89 -12.66 -11.38 -1.80
CA ILE A 89 -12.87 -11.81 -3.18
C ILE A 89 -11.77 -11.22 -4.07
N ASP A 90 -11.64 -11.71 -5.30
CA ASP A 90 -10.79 -11.13 -6.36
C ASP A 90 -9.28 -11.15 -6.05
N PHE A 91 -8.74 -12.34 -5.84
CA PHE A 91 -7.31 -12.57 -5.56
C PHE A 91 -6.40 -12.47 -6.80
N GLU A 92 -6.85 -11.86 -7.88
CA GLU A 92 -6.07 -11.75 -9.12
C GLU A 92 -4.96 -10.69 -9.03
N GLY A 93 -5.05 -9.78 -8.08
CA GLY A 93 -4.13 -8.64 -7.91
C GLY A 93 -4.44 -7.50 -8.88
N GLU A 94 -3.66 -6.42 -8.79
CA GLU A 94 -3.88 -5.15 -9.52
C GLU A 94 -3.90 -5.36 -11.04
N PRO A 95 -5.02 -5.09 -11.74
CA PRO A 95 -5.16 -5.39 -13.18
C PRO A 95 -4.13 -4.70 -14.07
N ALA A 96 -3.66 -3.51 -13.68
CA ALA A 96 -2.67 -2.74 -14.43
C ALA A 96 -1.24 -3.30 -14.32
N ARG A 97 -0.99 -4.29 -13.45
CA ARG A 97 0.31 -4.95 -13.34
C ARG A 97 0.41 -6.20 -14.23
N PRO A 98 1.58 -6.50 -14.79
CA PRO A 98 1.81 -7.75 -15.52
C PRO A 98 1.50 -8.97 -14.65
N LEU A 99 0.99 -10.05 -15.25
CA LEU A 99 0.55 -11.25 -14.54
C LEU A 99 1.65 -11.91 -13.71
N ASP A 100 2.88 -11.91 -14.22
CA ASP A 100 4.05 -12.43 -13.51
C ASP A 100 4.36 -11.59 -12.24
N GLU A 101 4.18 -10.28 -12.30
CA GLU A 101 4.35 -9.40 -11.14
C GLU A 101 3.23 -9.62 -10.10
N ARG A 102 1.98 -9.79 -10.54
CA ARG A 102 0.84 -10.09 -9.66
C ARG A 102 0.99 -11.39 -8.87
N ARG A 103 1.70 -12.36 -9.45
CA ARG A 103 1.92 -13.69 -8.83
C ARG A 103 3.12 -13.76 -7.90
N ARG A 104 3.99 -12.75 -7.90
CA ARG A 104 5.19 -12.75 -7.04
C ARG A 104 4.80 -12.62 -5.57
N PRO A 105 5.50 -13.34 -4.67
CA PRO A 105 5.41 -13.08 -3.25
C PRO A 105 5.72 -11.63 -2.93
N ALA A 106 5.02 -11.09 -1.95
CA ALA A 106 5.24 -9.72 -1.48
C ALA A 106 5.08 -9.65 0.04
N PRO A 107 5.62 -8.62 0.70
CA PRO A 107 5.34 -8.39 2.11
C PRO A 107 3.83 -8.18 2.34
N PRO A 108 3.23 -8.80 3.38
CA PRO A 108 1.80 -8.63 3.69
C PRO A 108 1.37 -7.18 3.87
N VAL A 109 2.29 -6.31 4.28
CA VAL A 109 2.08 -4.88 4.46
C VAL A 109 1.65 -4.17 3.16
N ARG A 110 1.91 -4.76 1.99
CA ARG A 110 1.39 -4.27 0.70
C ARG A 110 -0.15 -4.24 0.68
N ASP A 111 -0.78 -5.31 1.13
CA ASP A 111 -2.25 -5.38 1.21
C ASP A 111 -2.79 -4.47 2.32
N VAL A 112 -2.06 -4.39 3.44
CA VAL A 112 -2.39 -3.42 4.50
C VAL A 112 -2.40 -2.00 3.94
N ALA A 113 -1.36 -1.60 3.21
CA ALA A 113 -1.29 -0.28 2.58
C ALA A 113 -2.48 -0.02 1.65
N GLY A 114 -2.87 -0.99 0.82
CA GLY A 114 -4.06 -0.88 -0.03
C GLY A 114 -5.35 -0.67 0.76
N MET A 115 -5.54 -1.42 1.85
CA MET A 115 -6.69 -1.25 2.74
C MET A 115 -6.68 0.12 3.41
N LEU A 116 -5.53 0.59 3.91
CA LEU A 116 -5.41 1.92 4.50
C LEU A 116 -5.79 3.02 3.50
N ARG A 117 -5.36 2.89 2.25
CA ARG A 117 -5.73 3.81 1.18
C ARG A 117 -7.24 3.80 0.90
N SER A 118 -7.89 2.63 0.95
CA SER A 118 -9.33 2.53 0.67
C SER A 118 -10.21 3.24 1.72
N PHE A 119 -9.74 3.42 2.96
CA PHE A 119 -10.44 4.25 3.94
C PHE A 119 -10.42 5.73 3.58
N ASP A 120 -9.35 6.24 2.98
CA ASP A 120 -9.30 7.63 2.50
C ASP A 120 -10.34 7.85 1.38
N TYR A 121 -10.51 6.88 0.47
CA TYR A 121 -11.55 6.89 -0.55
C TYR A 121 -12.96 6.82 0.04
N ALA A 122 -13.20 5.93 1.00
CA ALA A 122 -14.49 5.81 1.67
C ALA A 122 -14.87 7.12 2.41
N ALA A 123 -13.91 7.78 3.07
CA ALA A 123 -14.13 9.06 3.69
C ALA A 123 -14.52 10.17 2.70
N ARG A 124 -13.96 10.12 1.48
CA ARG A 124 -14.26 11.09 0.42
C ARG A 124 -15.64 10.88 -0.20
N SER A 125 -16.13 9.64 -0.23
CA SER A 125 -17.47 9.32 -0.72
C SER A 125 -18.58 9.96 0.13
N HIS A 126 -18.27 10.31 1.38
CA HIS A 126 -19.17 10.97 2.31
C HIS A 126 -19.07 12.51 2.22
N ARG A 127 -20.18 13.22 2.37
CA ARG A 127 -20.20 14.69 2.42
C ARG A 127 -20.69 15.17 3.78
N PRO A 128 -19.93 16.06 4.48
CA PRO A 128 -18.61 16.58 4.09
C PRO A 128 -17.52 15.50 4.19
N TRP A 129 -16.42 15.69 3.44
CA TRP A 129 -15.25 14.81 3.56
C TRP A 129 -14.73 14.75 5.01
N ASN A 130 -14.52 13.53 5.52
CA ASN A 130 -14.18 13.31 6.92
C ASN A 130 -12.83 12.56 7.06
N PRO A 131 -11.69 13.28 6.98
CA PRO A 131 -10.37 12.67 7.11
C PRO A 131 -10.10 12.08 8.49
N GLU A 132 -10.71 12.63 9.55
CA GLU A 132 -10.58 12.10 10.91
C GLU A 132 -11.23 10.71 11.04
N TRP A 133 -12.36 10.49 10.38
CA TRP A 133 -12.97 9.17 10.32
C TRP A 133 -12.03 8.17 9.63
N ALA A 134 -11.42 8.54 8.52
CA ALA A 134 -10.43 7.70 7.85
C ALA A 134 -9.26 7.37 8.77
N ALA A 135 -8.70 8.36 9.48
CA ALA A 135 -7.61 8.16 10.42
C ALA A 135 -7.97 7.15 11.54
N ARG A 136 -9.18 7.27 12.13
CA ARG A 136 -9.67 6.30 13.13
C ARG A 136 -9.83 4.90 12.56
N CYS A 137 -10.40 4.76 11.35
CA CYS A 137 -10.55 3.46 10.70
C CYS A 137 -9.21 2.83 10.37
N ARG A 138 -8.24 3.60 9.91
CA ARG A 138 -6.86 3.16 9.66
C ARG A 138 -6.19 2.62 10.93
N ALA A 139 -6.32 3.34 12.05
CA ALA A 139 -5.80 2.90 13.35
C ALA A 139 -6.46 1.60 13.81
N ALA A 140 -7.79 1.54 13.82
CA ALA A 140 -8.55 0.37 14.22
C ALA A 140 -8.25 -0.86 13.34
N TYR A 141 -8.06 -0.66 12.03
CA TYR A 141 -7.67 -1.73 11.12
C TYR A 141 -6.28 -2.28 11.47
N CYS A 142 -5.28 -1.43 11.73
CA CYS A 142 -3.95 -1.87 12.13
C CYS A 142 -3.97 -2.62 13.47
N GLU A 143 -4.76 -2.17 14.44
CA GLU A 143 -4.95 -2.85 15.73
C GLU A 143 -5.59 -4.23 15.55
N GLY A 144 -6.68 -4.31 14.79
CA GLY A 144 -7.35 -5.59 14.49
C GLY A 144 -6.44 -6.54 13.69
N TYR A 145 -5.65 -6.00 12.77
CA TYR A 145 -4.65 -6.77 12.03
C TYR A 145 -3.57 -7.34 12.96
N ALA A 146 -3.03 -6.51 13.87
CA ALA A 146 -2.02 -6.93 14.86
C ALA A 146 -2.56 -8.04 15.77
N LEU A 147 -3.78 -7.90 16.28
CA LEU A 147 -4.45 -8.91 17.10
C LEU A 147 -4.63 -10.24 16.37
N ALA A 148 -5.01 -10.19 15.09
CA ALA A 148 -5.29 -11.39 14.31
C ALA A 148 -4.05 -12.08 13.75
N SER A 149 -3.00 -11.34 13.43
CA SER A 149 -1.77 -11.86 12.79
C SER A 149 -0.61 -12.08 13.76
N GLY A 150 -0.66 -11.46 14.95
CA GLY A 150 0.45 -11.40 15.88
C GLY A 150 1.56 -10.41 15.50
N THR A 151 1.35 -9.60 14.43
CA THR A 151 2.35 -8.64 13.95
C THR A 151 1.67 -7.30 13.65
N ASP A 152 2.11 -6.23 14.32
CA ASP A 152 1.62 -4.89 14.05
C ASP A 152 2.27 -4.36 12.76
N PRO A 153 1.48 -4.01 11.73
CA PRO A 153 2.02 -3.48 10.48
C PRO A 153 2.73 -2.13 10.66
N ARG A 154 2.47 -1.42 11.76
CA ARG A 154 3.12 -0.16 12.13
C ARG A 154 4.50 -0.38 12.78
N GLY A 155 4.85 -1.61 13.15
CA GLY A 155 6.18 -1.97 13.69
C GLY A 155 7.30 -1.84 12.67
N GLU A 156 6.97 -1.79 11.37
CA GLU A 156 7.89 -1.53 10.27
C GLU A 156 7.43 -0.31 9.45
N PRO A 157 7.53 0.89 10.03
CA PRO A 157 6.89 2.09 9.51
C PRO A 157 7.45 2.50 8.15
N GLU A 158 8.72 2.27 7.87
CA GLU A 158 9.36 2.58 6.59
C GLU A 158 8.81 1.69 5.47
N LEU A 159 8.64 0.39 5.74
CA LEU A 159 8.12 -0.55 4.76
C LEU A 159 6.64 -0.26 4.47
N LEU A 160 5.83 -0.04 5.52
CA LEU A 160 4.42 0.34 5.37
C LEU A 160 4.28 1.64 4.56
N ARG A 161 5.09 2.65 4.90
CA ARG A 161 5.09 3.93 4.22
C ARG A 161 5.48 3.82 2.76
N ALA A 162 6.50 3.02 2.43
CA ALA A 162 6.91 2.79 1.05
C ALA A 162 5.78 2.14 0.23
N HIS A 163 5.11 1.14 0.77
CA HIS A 163 3.98 0.51 0.08
C HIS A 163 2.76 1.43 -0.02
N GLU A 164 2.47 2.24 0.99
CA GLU A 164 1.40 3.24 0.93
C GLU A 164 1.71 4.33 -0.11
N THR A 165 2.98 4.75 -0.19
CA THR A 165 3.46 5.69 -1.21
C THR A 165 3.32 5.10 -2.62
N ASP A 166 3.76 3.87 -2.84
CA ASP A 166 3.66 3.20 -4.13
C ASP A 166 2.19 3.06 -4.60
N LYS A 167 1.28 2.72 -3.66
CA LYS A 167 -0.16 2.65 -3.96
C LYS A 167 -0.75 4.04 -4.26
N ALA A 168 -0.41 5.07 -3.48
CA ALA A 168 -0.88 6.43 -3.73
C ALA A 168 -0.39 6.98 -5.08
N VAL A 169 0.86 6.70 -5.46
CA VAL A 169 1.42 7.05 -6.79
C VAL A 169 0.64 6.38 -7.92
N TYR A 170 0.34 5.08 -7.78
CA TYR A 170 -0.52 4.37 -8.73
C TYR A 170 -1.90 5.03 -8.86
N GLU A 171 -2.54 5.33 -7.72
CA GLU A 171 -3.86 5.95 -7.67
C GLU A 171 -3.87 7.33 -8.33
N VAL A 172 -2.82 8.14 -8.17
CA VAL A 172 -2.71 9.45 -8.84
C VAL A 172 -2.81 9.30 -10.35
N VAL A 173 -2.08 8.36 -10.93
CA VAL A 173 -2.12 8.12 -12.39
C VAL A 173 -3.49 7.58 -12.81
N TYR A 174 -4.05 6.66 -12.03
CA TYR A 174 -5.36 6.09 -12.30
C TYR A 174 -6.47 7.14 -12.29
N GLU A 175 -6.53 7.96 -11.23
CA GLU A 175 -7.55 8.99 -11.11
C GLU A 175 -7.39 10.10 -12.15
N ALA A 176 -6.18 10.53 -12.44
CA ALA A 176 -5.93 11.53 -13.48
C ALA A 176 -6.43 11.07 -14.85
N ARG A 177 -6.38 9.77 -15.14
CA ARG A 177 -6.81 9.21 -16.44
C ARG A 177 -8.29 8.89 -16.50
N HIS A 178 -8.86 8.39 -15.41
CA HIS A 178 -10.19 7.77 -15.44
C HIS A 178 -11.24 8.53 -14.64
N ARG A 179 -10.85 9.22 -13.56
CA ARG A 179 -11.77 9.92 -12.65
C ARG A 179 -11.13 11.21 -12.09
N PRO A 180 -10.87 12.24 -12.91
CA PRO A 180 -10.14 13.44 -12.49
C PRO A 180 -10.71 14.12 -11.23
N ASP A 181 -12.03 14.05 -11.00
CA ASP A 181 -12.68 14.60 -9.81
C ASP A 181 -12.28 13.90 -8.51
N TRP A 182 -11.69 12.70 -8.60
CA TRP A 182 -11.18 11.92 -7.48
C TRP A 182 -9.68 12.12 -7.23
N LEU A 183 -8.97 12.78 -8.15
CA LEU A 183 -7.54 13.06 -8.01
C LEU A 183 -7.14 13.74 -6.68
N PRO A 184 -7.97 14.63 -6.07
CA PRO A 184 -7.65 15.20 -4.77
C PRO A 184 -7.45 14.16 -3.65
N VAL A 185 -8.05 12.96 -3.75
CA VAL A 185 -7.92 11.91 -2.73
C VAL A 185 -6.49 11.36 -2.64
N PRO A 186 -5.90 10.80 -3.73
CA PRO A 186 -4.52 10.35 -3.69
C PRO A 186 -3.54 11.52 -3.51
N MET A 187 -3.83 12.72 -4.05
CA MET A 187 -2.95 13.87 -3.84
C MET A 187 -2.87 14.29 -2.36
N ALA A 188 -3.95 14.23 -1.59
CA ALA A 188 -3.92 14.48 -0.15
C ALA A 188 -3.04 13.45 0.59
N ALA A 189 -3.05 12.18 0.16
CA ALA A 189 -2.15 11.18 0.70
C ALA A 189 -0.69 11.43 0.31
N ILE A 190 -0.42 11.81 -0.93
CA ILE A 190 0.92 12.20 -1.39
C ILE A 190 1.49 13.33 -0.51
N GLN A 191 0.68 14.37 -0.24
CA GLN A 191 1.07 15.48 0.63
C GLN A 191 1.42 15.00 2.05
N ARG A 192 0.55 14.19 2.66
CA ARG A 192 0.76 13.61 3.99
C ARG A 192 2.04 12.76 4.05
N LEU A 193 2.23 11.87 3.07
CA LEU A 193 3.38 10.98 3.00
C LEU A 193 4.70 11.72 2.75
N ALA A 194 4.67 12.81 1.98
CA ALA A 194 5.82 13.66 1.77
C ALA A 194 6.23 14.42 3.05
N GLN A 195 5.26 14.92 3.83
CA GLN A 195 5.54 15.63 5.09
C GLN A 195 6.16 14.71 6.15
N SER A 196 5.68 13.47 6.26
CA SER A 196 6.26 12.49 7.19
C SER A 196 7.70 12.07 6.82
N ALA A 197 8.24 12.46 5.66
CA ALA A 197 9.64 12.22 5.27
C ALA A 197 10.60 13.26 5.83
N ALA A 198 10.09 14.41 6.20
CA ALA A 198 10.88 15.56 6.64
C ALA A 198 10.99 15.65 8.19
N ALA A 199 10.25 14.82 8.93
CA ALA A 199 10.26 14.71 10.38
C ALA A 199 11.13 13.52 10.84
#